data_a1a23a44aa4ee57b440e502d873911d9
#
_entry.id   a1a23a44aa4ee57b440e502d873911d9
#
_cell.length_a   1.000
_cell.length_b   1.000
_cell.length_c   1.000
_cell.angle_alpha   90.00
_cell.angle_beta   90.00
_cell.angle_gamma   90.00
#
_symmetry.space_group_name_H-M   'P 1'
#
loop_
_entity.id
_entity.type
_entity.pdbx_description
1 polymer ?
#
loop_
_entity_poly.entity_id
_entity_poly.type
_entity_poly.pdbx_seq_one_letter_code
_entity_poly.pdbx_strand_id
1 'polypeptide(L)'
;MGSGTFRGGIHPYDGKELSRDRAIQDICPGKELAYLVSQHIGAPAKPIVKKGDRVLVGQMIAEAGGFVSAPVYASVSGVVKGIEKRLTATGGYCDAIIVENDEVYESVAFEETKDITQLSKDEIRGKIQKAGIVGMGGAGFPTHVKLSPKEPEKIKYILVNGAECEPYLTSDYRIMLEQPEKLVGGLKVMLQLFDGAKGYICIEDNKPEGIAKLQELVEGEANIEVQPLKTKYPQGAERMLIYAVTGETINSSMLPADAGCIVDNVDTVVSIYEAVAEGKPLMQRIVTVTGDGVNTPSNFRAPVGMDFQELLDAAGGLKGTVEKVISGGPMMGFAMFDYHVPVTKTTSALLVLTKDEVSRSRATACINCGRCVSECPEHLLPTKLATFAEHRKEEAFVKYNGMECCECGCCSYVCPAKRPLVQEIRSMRKMVMANRKKK
;
A
#
# COMPACT_ATOMS: atom_id res chain seq x y z
N MET A 1 13.69 16.35 16.46
CA MET A 1 13.69 15.15 15.60
C MET A 1 13.44 13.93 16.47
N GLY A 2 12.73 12.94 15.94
CA GLY A 2 12.47 11.67 16.62
C GLY A 2 13.72 10.78 16.73
N SER A 3 13.58 9.66 17.43
CA SER A 3 14.70 8.74 17.72
C SER A 3 15.05 7.77 16.58
N GLY A 4 14.41 7.89 15.41
CA GLY A 4 14.51 6.93 14.30
C GLY A 4 13.84 5.58 14.57
N THR A 5 13.05 5.47 15.65
CA THR A 5 12.36 4.25 16.06
C THR A 5 11.19 4.57 17.01
N PHE A 6 10.46 3.53 17.41
CA PHE A 6 9.34 3.61 18.37
C PHE A 6 9.45 2.50 19.42
N ARG A 7 8.65 2.53 20.47
CA ARG A 7 8.61 1.49 21.52
C ARG A 7 7.66 0.35 21.12
N GLY A 8 7.99 -0.90 21.48
CA GLY A 8 7.26 -2.10 21.05
C GLY A 8 7.71 -2.55 19.65
N GLY A 9 6.88 -3.30 18.94
CA GLY A 9 7.21 -3.88 17.62
C GLY A 9 8.00 -5.17 17.72
N ILE A 10 8.26 -5.80 16.59
CA ILE A 10 8.89 -7.13 16.51
C ILE A 10 9.97 -7.17 15.43
N HIS A 11 10.79 -8.22 15.45
CA HIS A 11 11.78 -8.52 14.40
C HIS A 11 11.46 -9.90 13.81
N PRO A 12 10.49 -10.00 12.85
CA PRO A 12 10.21 -11.24 12.16
C PRO A 12 11.35 -11.61 11.21
N TYR A 13 11.39 -12.88 10.78
CA TYR A 13 12.21 -13.25 9.62
C TYR A 13 11.74 -12.45 8.40
N ASP A 14 12.66 -11.77 7.75
CA ASP A 14 12.30 -10.78 6.73
C ASP A 14 12.11 -11.36 5.32
N GLY A 15 12.78 -12.50 4.98
CA GLY A 15 12.64 -13.22 3.72
C GLY A 15 12.94 -12.38 2.46
N LYS A 16 13.57 -11.21 2.61
CA LYS A 16 13.82 -10.27 1.50
C LYS A 16 14.92 -10.75 0.56
N GLU A 17 15.82 -11.61 1.01
CA GLU A 17 16.89 -12.21 0.21
C GLU A 17 16.38 -12.97 -1.01
N LEU A 18 15.10 -13.40 -1.01
CA LEU A 18 14.51 -14.13 -2.12
C LEU A 18 14.35 -13.28 -3.38
N SER A 19 14.10 -11.97 -3.25
CA SER A 19 13.76 -11.08 -4.38
C SER A 19 14.45 -9.71 -4.36
N ARG A 20 15.14 -9.33 -3.27
CA ARG A 20 15.73 -7.99 -3.12
C ARG A 20 16.75 -7.63 -4.21
N ASP A 21 17.50 -8.63 -4.70
CA ASP A 21 18.55 -8.45 -5.70
C ASP A 21 18.04 -8.69 -7.14
N ARG A 22 16.71 -8.89 -7.29
CA ARG A 22 16.05 -9.04 -8.59
C ARG A 22 15.52 -7.70 -9.06
N ALA A 23 16.08 -7.21 -10.18
CA ALA A 23 15.58 -6.00 -10.82
C ALA A 23 14.12 -6.13 -11.22
N ILE A 24 13.43 -4.98 -11.32
CA ILE A 24 12.04 -4.91 -11.79
C ILE A 24 11.99 -5.43 -13.24
N GLN A 25 11.09 -6.37 -13.47
CA GLN A 25 10.86 -6.96 -14.79
C GLN A 25 9.53 -6.48 -15.35
N ASP A 26 9.53 -6.07 -16.60
CA ASP A 26 8.29 -5.77 -17.31
C ASP A 26 7.58 -7.07 -17.69
N ILE A 27 6.26 -7.08 -17.55
CA ILE A 27 5.41 -8.23 -17.86
C ILE A 27 4.30 -7.81 -18.82
N CYS A 28 4.14 -8.58 -19.90
CA CYS A 28 3.01 -8.41 -20.82
C CYS A 28 1.81 -9.18 -20.28
N PRO A 29 0.65 -8.50 -20.09
CA PRO A 29 -0.57 -9.17 -19.66
C PRO A 29 -1.15 -10.05 -20.77
N GLY A 30 -1.92 -11.06 -20.38
CA GLY A 30 -2.62 -11.94 -21.30
C GLY A 30 -3.79 -11.28 -22.03
N LYS A 31 -4.70 -12.12 -22.52
CA LYS A 31 -5.79 -11.67 -23.43
C LYS A 31 -6.91 -10.90 -22.74
N GLU A 32 -7.12 -11.05 -21.46
CA GLU A 32 -8.23 -10.42 -20.72
C GLU A 32 -7.74 -9.71 -19.48
N LEU A 33 -8.12 -8.44 -19.32
CA LEU A 33 -7.87 -7.68 -18.11
C LEU A 33 -9.18 -7.27 -17.45
N ALA A 34 -9.21 -7.31 -16.12
CA ALA A 34 -10.38 -6.98 -15.31
C ALA A 34 -10.11 -5.76 -14.41
N TYR A 35 -10.67 -4.63 -14.75
CA TYR A 35 -10.48 -3.38 -14.01
C TYR A 35 -11.58 -3.20 -12.97
N LEU A 36 -11.29 -3.49 -11.70
CA LEU A 36 -12.25 -3.29 -10.61
C LEU A 36 -12.64 -1.81 -10.51
N VAL A 37 -13.92 -1.54 -10.32
CA VAL A 37 -14.40 -0.15 -10.13
C VAL A 37 -14.16 0.36 -8.70
N SER A 38 -13.88 -0.53 -7.74
CA SER A 38 -13.55 -0.20 -6.36
C SER A 38 -12.14 -0.66 -6.03
N GLN A 39 -11.15 0.23 -6.19
CA GLN A 39 -9.73 -0.04 -5.93
C GLN A 39 -9.14 0.86 -4.83
N HIS A 40 -9.99 1.61 -4.11
CA HIS A 40 -9.59 2.62 -3.14
C HIS A 40 -10.68 2.84 -2.09
N ILE A 41 -10.36 3.54 -1.00
CA ILE A 41 -11.36 4.00 -0.03
C ILE A 41 -12.20 5.12 -0.65
N GLY A 42 -13.50 5.12 -0.37
CA GLY A 42 -14.44 6.12 -0.81
C GLY A 42 -15.46 5.57 -1.80
N ALA A 43 -16.03 6.43 -2.63
CA ALA A 43 -17.03 6.02 -3.62
C ALA A 43 -16.38 5.25 -4.76
N PRO A 44 -16.93 4.10 -5.20
CA PRO A 44 -16.44 3.39 -6.38
C PRO A 44 -16.41 4.30 -7.61
N ALA A 45 -15.48 4.05 -8.52
CA ALA A 45 -15.46 4.71 -9.82
C ALA A 45 -16.69 4.30 -10.65
N LYS A 46 -17.12 5.18 -11.54
CA LYS A 46 -18.27 4.97 -12.43
C LYS A 46 -17.76 4.66 -13.84
N PRO A 47 -18.07 3.47 -14.41
CA PRO A 47 -17.74 3.15 -15.79
C PRO A 47 -18.29 4.21 -16.76
N ILE A 48 -17.46 4.64 -17.70
CA ILE A 48 -17.82 5.56 -18.78
C ILE A 48 -17.72 4.90 -20.16
N VAL A 49 -17.41 3.61 -20.19
CA VAL A 49 -17.32 2.78 -21.40
C VAL A 49 -18.36 1.68 -21.35
N LYS A 50 -18.72 1.15 -22.52
CA LYS A 50 -19.71 0.08 -22.71
C LYS A 50 -19.14 -1.02 -23.59
N LYS A 51 -19.81 -2.17 -23.60
CA LYS A 51 -19.46 -3.32 -24.44
C LYS A 51 -19.33 -2.91 -25.92
N GLY A 52 -18.21 -3.30 -26.52
CA GLY A 52 -17.85 -3.01 -27.90
C GLY A 52 -17.04 -1.74 -28.10
N ASP A 53 -16.88 -0.90 -27.09
CA ASP A 53 -16.01 0.28 -27.18
C ASP A 53 -14.55 -0.15 -27.30
N ARG A 54 -13.80 0.48 -28.21
CA ARG A 54 -12.34 0.36 -28.25
C ARG A 54 -11.73 1.31 -27.22
N VAL A 55 -10.69 0.82 -26.50
CA VAL A 55 -9.93 1.60 -25.53
C VAL A 55 -8.44 1.55 -25.87
N LEU A 56 -7.72 2.59 -25.46
CA LEU A 56 -6.27 2.74 -25.65
C LEU A 56 -5.56 2.71 -24.30
N VAL A 57 -4.28 2.39 -24.28
CA VAL A 57 -3.43 2.52 -23.09
C VAL A 57 -3.47 3.96 -22.58
N GLY A 58 -3.77 4.16 -21.31
CA GLY A 58 -3.89 5.49 -20.70
C GLY A 58 -5.23 6.17 -20.91
N GLN A 59 -6.19 5.54 -21.57
CA GLN A 59 -7.55 6.06 -21.68
C GLN A 59 -8.32 5.85 -20.37
N MET A 60 -9.01 6.88 -19.89
CA MET A 60 -9.92 6.75 -18.76
C MET A 60 -11.12 5.86 -19.16
N ILE A 61 -11.38 4.82 -18.36
CA ILE A 61 -12.48 3.87 -18.56
C ILE A 61 -13.54 3.95 -17.47
N ALA A 62 -13.19 4.53 -16.32
CA ALA A 62 -14.14 4.87 -15.27
C ALA A 62 -13.76 6.21 -14.64
N GLU A 63 -14.75 7.08 -14.44
CA GLU A 63 -14.56 8.38 -13.77
C GLU A 63 -14.69 8.25 -12.24
N ALA A 64 -14.17 9.22 -11.49
CA ALA A 64 -14.32 9.26 -10.04
C ALA A 64 -15.80 9.37 -9.63
N GLY A 65 -16.23 8.52 -8.70
CA GLY A 65 -17.63 8.48 -8.22
C GLY A 65 -17.99 9.56 -7.21
N GLY A 66 -17.03 10.40 -6.79
CA GLY A 66 -17.21 11.47 -5.82
C GLY A 66 -15.90 12.16 -5.47
N PHE A 67 -15.90 13.03 -4.44
CA PHE A 67 -14.68 13.73 -4.02
C PHE A 67 -13.62 12.75 -3.48
N VAL A 68 -14.00 11.82 -2.61
CA VAL A 68 -13.14 10.73 -2.15
C VAL A 68 -13.33 9.55 -3.11
N SER A 69 -12.67 9.60 -4.24
CA SER A 69 -12.70 8.61 -5.31
C SER A 69 -11.52 8.85 -6.27
N ALA A 70 -11.22 7.89 -7.13
CA ALA A 70 -10.19 8.01 -8.14
C ALA A 70 -10.62 7.34 -9.44
N PRO A 71 -10.35 7.94 -10.61
CA PRO A 71 -10.66 7.35 -11.92
C PRO A 71 -9.83 6.10 -12.18
N VAL A 72 -10.27 5.24 -13.09
CA VAL A 72 -9.60 4.03 -13.54
C VAL A 72 -9.24 4.16 -15.01
N TYR A 73 -8.05 3.69 -15.37
CA TYR A 73 -7.48 3.80 -16.71
C TYR A 73 -7.18 2.42 -17.28
N ALA A 74 -7.32 2.28 -18.59
CA ALA A 74 -6.91 1.08 -19.30
C ALA A 74 -5.38 1.01 -19.34
N SER A 75 -4.83 -0.14 -18.96
CA SER A 75 -3.40 -0.45 -19.01
C SER A 75 -2.99 -1.16 -20.30
N VAL A 76 -3.96 -1.52 -21.15
CA VAL A 76 -3.79 -2.11 -22.47
C VAL A 76 -4.71 -1.42 -23.48
N SER A 77 -4.41 -1.57 -24.77
CA SER A 77 -5.38 -1.29 -25.83
C SER A 77 -6.24 -2.53 -26.11
N GLY A 78 -7.47 -2.33 -26.59
CA GLY A 78 -8.34 -3.45 -26.87
C GLY A 78 -9.83 -3.08 -26.92
N VAL A 79 -10.69 -4.08 -26.71
CA VAL A 79 -12.15 -3.91 -26.80
C VAL A 79 -12.82 -4.29 -25.48
N VAL A 80 -13.73 -3.44 -25.02
CA VAL A 80 -14.52 -3.67 -23.81
C VAL A 80 -15.50 -4.82 -24.07
N LYS A 81 -15.42 -5.91 -23.33
CA LYS A 81 -16.32 -7.08 -23.40
C LYS A 81 -17.59 -6.86 -22.60
N GLY A 82 -17.54 -6.04 -21.55
CA GLY A 82 -18.67 -5.76 -20.67
C GLY A 82 -18.23 -5.40 -19.25
N ILE A 83 -19.23 -5.37 -18.35
CA ILE A 83 -19.00 -5.19 -16.91
C ILE A 83 -19.48 -6.47 -16.23
N GLU A 84 -18.61 -7.08 -15.42
CA GLU A 84 -18.87 -8.37 -14.74
C GLU A 84 -18.41 -8.32 -13.29
N LYS A 85 -18.92 -9.24 -12.47
CA LYS A 85 -18.42 -9.45 -11.10
C LYS A 85 -17.11 -10.21 -11.14
N ARG A 86 -16.07 -9.67 -10.50
CA ARG A 86 -14.78 -10.35 -10.29
C ARG A 86 -14.47 -10.46 -8.80
N LEU A 87 -13.77 -11.54 -8.46
CA LEU A 87 -13.27 -11.76 -7.11
C LEU A 87 -12.23 -10.70 -6.75
N THR A 88 -12.22 -10.28 -5.50
CA THR A 88 -11.21 -9.38 -4.93
C THR A 88 -10.27 -10.16 -4.01
N ALA A 89 -9.06 -9.64 -3.78
CA ALA A 89 -8.10 -10.26 -2.85
C ALA A 89 -8.62 -10.43 -1.41
N THR A 90 -9.66 -9.69 -1.04
CA THR A 90 -10.31 -9.81 0.28
C THR A 90 -11.45 -10.82 0.34
N GLY A 91 -11.69 -11.57 -0.75
CA GLY A 91 -12.69 -12.62 -0.85
C GLY A 91 -14.12 -12.16 -1.17
N GLY A 92 -14.32 -10.85 -1.43
CA GLY A 92 -15.58 -10.29 -1.91
C GLY A 92 -15.66 -10.22 -3.44
N TYR A 93 -16.81 -9.81 -3.96
CA TYR A 93 -16.98 -9.56 -5.40
C TYR A 93 -17.19 -8.07 -5.66
N CYS A 94 -16.61 -7.56 -6.74
CA CYS A 94 -16.74 -6.18 -7.20
C CYS A 94 -17.04 -6.16 -8.70
N ASP A 95 -17.75 -5.13 -9.16
CA ASP A 95 -17.91 -4.89 -10.60
C ASP A 95 -16.55 -4.55 -11.21
N ALA A 96 -16.28 -5.13 -12.38
CA ALA A 96 -15.06 -4.93 -13.15
C ALA A 96 -15.39 -4.66 -14.62
N ILE A 97 -14.70 -3.70 -15.22
CA ILE A 97 -14.70 -3.51 -16.66
C ILE A 97 -13.75 -4.55 -17.26
N ILE A 98 -14.27 -5.36 -18.17
CA ILE A 98 -13.48 -6.41 -18.82
C ILE A 98 -13.02 -5.90 -20.17
N VAL A 99 -11.72 -5.93 -20.42
CA VAL A 99 -11.11 -5.53 -21.70
C VAL A 99 -10.38 -6.73 -22.29
N GLU A 100 -10.70 -7.04 -23.54
CA GLU A 100 -9.93 -8.00 -24.36
C GLU A 100 -8.75 -7.25 -24.97
N ASN A 101 -7.54 -7.63 -24.57
CA ASN A 101 -6.27 -7.06 -25.02
C ASN A 101 -6.05 -7.38 -26.50
N ASP A 102 -5.78 -6.39 -27.31
CA ASP A 102 -5.45 -6.54 -28.75
C ASP A 102 -3.95 -6.76 -29.00
N GLU A 103 -3.14 -6.73 -27.94
CA GLU A 103 -1.67 -6.91 -27.96
C GLU A 103 -0.94 -5.85 -28.83
N VAL A 104 -1.63 -4.80 -29.25
CA VAL A 104 -1.06 -3.69 -30.05
C VAL A 104 -0.47 -2.61 -29.16
N TYR A 105 -1.04 -2.41 -27.95
CA TYR A 105 -0.63 -1.41 -26.96
C TYR A 105 -0.64 0.02 -27.50
N GLU A 106 -1.57 0.33 -28.40
CA GLU A 106 -1.78 1.71 -28.85
C GLU A 106 -2.17 2.59 -27.65
N SER A 107 -1.47 3.71 -27.48
CA SER A 107 -1.66 4.61 -26.33
C SER A 107 -2.25 5.95 -26.73
N VAL A 108 -2.93 6.60 -25.78
CA VAL A 108 -3.24 8.03 -25.89
C VAL A 108 -1.93 8.83 -25.82
N ALA A 109 -1.96 10.07 -26.34
CA ALA A 109 -0.85 10.98 -26.14
C ALA A 109 -0.81 11.44 -24.67
N PHE A 110 0.35 11.33 -24.04
CA PHE A 110 0.58 11.86 -22.69
C PHE A 110 1.14 13.27 -22.78
N GLU A 111 0.54 14.19 -22.03
CA GLU A 111 0.94 15.60 -22.02
C GLU A 111 2.04 15.83 -20.98
N GLU A 112 3.30 15.80 -21.43
CA GLU A 112 4.45 16.12 -20.59
C GLU A 112 4.44 17.59 -20.15
N THR A 113 4.80 17.83 -18.89
CA THR A 113 5.00 19.17 -18.35
C THR A 113 6.44 19.60 -18.55
N LYS A 114 6.67 20.62 -19.38
CA LYS A 114 8.02 21.11 -19.69
C LYS A 114 8.77 21.67 -18.46
N ASP A 115 8.06 22.38 -17.60
CA ASP A 115 8.61 22.96 -16.36
C ASP A 115 7.60 22.82 -15.23
N ILE A 116 7.84 21.86 -14.36
CA ILE A 116 6.98 21.57 -13.20
C ILE A 116 6.95 22.76 -12.23
N THR A 117 8.03 23.53 -12.16
CA THR A 117 8.15 24.64 -11.19
C THR A 117 7.20 25.79 -11.47
N GLN A 118 6.68 25.87 -12.69
CA GLN A 118 5.71 26.90 -13.10
C GLN A 118 4.25 26.51 -12.81
N LEU A 119 4.00 25.27 -12.40
CA LEU A 119 2.64 24.84 -12.07
C LEU A 119 2.16 25.46 -10.75
N SER A 120 0.93 25.94 -10.75
CA SER A 120 0.25 26.32 -9.51
C SER A 120 -0.06 25.08 -8.64
N LYS A 121 -0.29 25.28 -7.35
CA LYS A 121 -0.68 24.22 -6.41
C LYS A 121 -1.95 23.48 -6.85
N ASP A 122 -2.91 24.20 -7.45
CA ASP A 122 -4.16 23.61 -7.91
C ASP A 122 -3.98 22.81 -9.21
N GLU A 123 -3.11 23.22 -10.12
CA GLU A 123 -2.76 22.45 -11.31
C GLU A 123 -2.07 21.13 -10.93
N ILE A 124 -1.13 21.15 -9.97
CA ILE A 124 -0.47 19.94 -9.45
C ILE A 124 -1.53 18.99 -8.86
N ARG A 125 -2.39 19.48 -7.96
CA ARG A 125 -3.47 18.66 -7.38
C ARG A 125 -4.42 18.11 -8.43
N GLY A 126 -4.77 18.94 -9.42
CA GLY A 126 -5.62 18.56 -10.55
C GLY A 126 -5.02 17.44 -11.40
N LYS A 127 -3.72 17.50 -11.71
CA LYS A 127 -3.02 16.44 -12.45
C LYS A 127 -3.00 15.13 -11.65
N ILE A 128 -2.70 15.18 -10.35
CA ILE A 128 -2.70 14.00 -9.46
C ILE A 128 -4.10 13.38 -9.38
N GLN A 129 -5.14 14.19 -9.23
CA GLN A 129 -6.53 13.75 -9.21
C GLN A 129 -6.92 13.09 -10.53
N LYS A 130 -6.66 13.77 -11.65
CA LYS A 130 -6.96 13.28 -13.00
C LYS A 130 -6.21 11.99 -13.31
N ALA A 131 -4.97 11.85 -12.86
CA ALA A 131 -4.18 10.62 -13.04
C ALA A 131 -4.64 9.44 -12.15
N GLY A 132 -5.56 9.68 -11.24
CA GLY A 132 -6.13 8.63 -10.38
C GLY A 132 -5.14 8.04 -9.39
N ILE A 133 -4.20 8.85 -8.89
CA ILE A 133 -3.21 8.41 -7.91
C ILE A 133 -3.89 8.15 -6.57
N VAL A 134 -3.57 7.01 -5.96
CA VAL A 134 -4.01 6.60 -4.63
C VAL A 134 -2.83 6.18 -3.77
N GLY A 135 -2.98 6.18 -2.46
CA GLY A 135 -1.94 5.72 -1.55
C GLY A 135 -1.67 4.22 -1.70
N MET A 136 -0.48 3.83 -2.16
CA MET A 136 -0.16 2.47 -2.57
C MET A 136 0.43 1.58 -1.46
N GLY A 137 0.87 2.15 -0.37
CA GLY A 137 1.36 1.41 0.81
C GLY A 137 0.28 1.01 1.82
N GLY A 138 -1.02 1.14 1.47
CA GLY A 138 -2.11 0.90 2.42
C GLY A 138 -3.48 0.76 1.76
N ALA A 139 -4.48 1.40 2.35
CA ALA A 139 -5.89 1.22 1.99
C ALA A 139 -6.35 1.98 0.72
N GLY A 140 -5.44 2.55 -0.06
CA GLY A 140 -5.78 3.21 -1.32
C GLY A 140 -6.52 4.55 -1.14
N PHE A 141 -6.17 5.35 -0.15
CA PHE A 141 -6.79 6.66 0.00
C PHE A 141 -6.40 7.58 -1.17
N PRO A 142 -7.35 8.29 -1.84
CA PRO A 142 -7.04 9.15 -2.97
C PRO A 142 -6.03 10.23 -2.61
N THR A 143 -4.91 10.28 -3.33
CA THR A 143 -3.76 11.14 -2.98
C THR A 143 -4.08 12.62 -3.07
N HIS A 144 -4.88 13.04 -4.07
CA HIS A 144 -5.29 14.45 -4.18
C HIS A 144 -6.05 14.96 -2.95
N VAL A 145 -6.83 14.10 -2.27
CA VAL A 145 -7.53 14.44 -1.03
C VAL A 145 -6.53 14.60 0.11
N LYS A 146 -5.56 13.69 0.22
CA LYS A 146 -4.48 13.77 1.23
C LYS A 146 -3.65 15.06 1.06
N LEU A 147 -3.37 15.44 -0.18
CA LEU A 147 -2.63 16.66 -0.54
C LEU A 147 -3.47 17.95 -0.49
N SER A 148 -4.72 17.86 -0.02
CA SER A 148 -5.64 18.99 0.19
C SER A 148 -6.11 19.06 1.64
N PRO A 149 -5.20 19.17 2.64
CA PRO A 149 -5.58 19.31 4.03
C PRO A 149 -6.33 20.63 4.26
N LYS A 150 -7.15 20.67 5.32
CA LYS A 150 -7.93 21.88 5.67
C LYS A 150 -7.05 23.09 6.01
N GLU A 151 -5.88 22.84 6.59
CA GLU A 151 -4.93 23.84 7.06
C GLU A 151 -3.53 23.56 6.45
N PRO A 152 -3.36 23.82 5.14
CA PRO A 152 -2.12 23.49 4.42
C PRO A 152 -0.88 24.21 4.99
N GLU A 153 -1.06 25.37 5.62
CA GLU A 153 0.01 26.15 6.26
C GLU A 153 0.57 25.47 7.52
N LYS A 154 -0.14 24.48 8.10
CA LYS A 154 0.33 23.71 9.24
C LYS A 154 1.25 22.56 8.85
N ILE A 155 1.30 22.19 7.57
CA ILE A 155 2.15 21.09 7.10
C ILE A 155 3.62 21.50 7.16
N LYS A 156 4.38 20.77 7.98
CA LYS A 156 5.81 20.99 8.21
C LYS A 156 6.66 19.87 7.59
N TYR A 157 6.10 18.68 7.45
CA TYR A 157 6.85 17.48 7.08
C TYR A 157 6.12 16.68 5.99
N ILE A 158 6.87 16.34 4.94
CA ILE A 158 6.45 15.36 3.94
C ILE A 158 7.33 14.14 4.15
N LEU A 159 6.71 13.03 4.58
CA LEU A 159 7.39 11.78 4.90
C LEU A 159 7.15 10.78 3.77
N VAL A 160 8.20 10.48 3.01
CA VAL A 160 8.19 9.40 2.03
C VAL A 160 8.47 8.10 2.77
N ASN A 161 7.49 7.23 2.82
CA ASN A 161 7.58 5.95 3.50
C ASN A 161 8.27 4.91 2.61
N GLY A 162 9.57 4.75 2.78
CA GLY A 162 10.42 3.73 2.21
C GLY A 162 10.87 2.68 3.23
N ALA A 163 10.20 2.60 4.39
CA ALA A 163 10.54 1.60 5.41
C ALA A 163 10.41 0.17 4.86
N GLU A 164 9.32 -0.14 4.15
CA GLU A 164 9.04 -1.47 3.62
C GLU A 164 9.27 -2.56 4.69
N CYS A 165 8.64 -2.35 5.87
CA CYS A 165 8.83 -3.20 7.05
C CYS A 165 8.08 -4.53 6.97
N GLU A 166 7.15 -4.69 6.04
CA GLU A 166 6.44 -5.95 5.82
C GLU A 166 7.43 -7.01 5.31
N PRO A 167 7.51 -8.20 5.93
CA PRO A 167 8.41 -9.25 5.49
C PRO A 167 8.15 -9.69 4.04
N TYR A 168 9.18 -10.16 3.36
CA TYR A 168 9.22 -10.66 2.00
C TYR A 168 9.06 -9.61 0.89
N LEU A 169 8.50 -8.43 1.14
CA LEU A 169 8.30 -7.39 0.14
C LEU A 169 9.62 -6.67 -0.17
N THR A 170 9.86 -6.43 -1.46
CA THR A 170 11.06 -5.76 -1.97
C THR A 170 10.77 -4.76 -3.09
N SER A 171 9.50 -4.54 -3.43
CA SER A 171 9.07 -3.62 -4.49
C SER A 171 9.51 -2.18 -4.24
N ASP A 172 9.35 -1.66 -3.02
CA ASP A 172 9.73 -0.28 -2.68
C ASP A 172 11.26 -0.13 -2.70
N TYR A 173 11.99 -1.14 -2.20
CA TYR A 173 13.45 -1.16 -2.27
C TYR A 173 13.95 -1.10 -3.71
N ARG A 174 13.36 -1.89 -4.61
CA ARG A 174 13.73 -1.85 -6.02
C ARG A 174 13.40 -0.52 -6.68
N ILE A 175 12.27 0.09 -6.35
CA ILE A 175 11.93 1.45 -6.83
C ILE A 175 12.98 2.46 -6.37
N MET A 176 13.41 2.42 -5.11
CA MET A 176 14.45 3.30 -4.58
C MET A 176 15.79 3.13 -5.30
N LEU A 177 16.11 1.91 -5.77
CA LEU A 177 17.34 1.64 -6.52
C LEU A 177 17.23 1.95 -8.02
N GLU A 178 16.06 1.74 -8.63
CA GLU A 178 15.91 1.79 -10.09
C GLU A 178 15.25 3.08 -10.60
N GLN A 179 14.52 3.80 -9.73
CA GLN A 179 13.81 5.03 -10.08
C GLN A 179 14.04 6.17 -9.04
N PRO A 180 15.26 6.33 -8.49
CA PRO A 180 15.51 7.29 -7.42
C PRO A 180 15.29 8.75 -7.87
N GLU A 181 15.54 9.07 -9.15
CA GLU A 181 15.33 10.42 -9.70
C GLU A 181 13.84 10.76 -9.74
N LYS A 182 12.98 9.80 -10.13
CA LYS A 182 11.52 9.99 -10.10
C LYS A 182 11.01 10.13 -8.66
N LEU A 183 11.56 9.38 -7.73
CA LEU A 183 11.22 9.46 -6.32
C LEU A 183 11.52 10.85 -5.74
N VAL A 184 12.73 11.35 -5.96
CA VAL A 184 13.12 12.71 -5.53
C VAL A 184 12.32 13.77 -6.27
N GLY A 185 12.08 13.59 -7.58
CA GLY A 185 11.24 14.47 -8.38
C GLY A 185 9.81 14.57 -7.85
N GLY A 186 9.20 13.44 -7.49
CA GLY A 186 7.87 13.39 -6.89
C GLY A 186 7.80 14.07 -5.52
N LEU A 187 8.82 13.89 -4.69
CA LEU A 187 8.92 14.61 -3.41
C LEU A 187 9.05 16.12 -3.62
N LYS A 188 9.82 16.57 -4.63
CA LYS A 188 9.90 17.99 -5.00
C LYS A 188 8.54 18.55 -5.44
N VAL A 189 7.78 17.79 -6.23
CA VAL A 189 6.40 18.15 -6.61
C VAL A 189 5.51 18.31 -5.37
N MET A 190 5.59 17.39 -4.42
CA MET A 190 4.80 17.47 -3.18
C MET A 190 5.21 18.68 -2.33
N LEU A 191 6.51 19.00 -2.25
CA LEU A 191 7.02 20.15 -1.51
C LEU A 191 6.53 21.50 -2.07
N GLN A 192 6.26 21.60 -3.38
CA GLN A 192 5.66 22.81 -3.96
C GLN A 192 4.24 23.10 -3.45
N LEU A 193 3.54 22.10 -2.90
CA LEU A 193 2.20 22.28 -2.36
C LEU A 193 2.17 22.94 -0.97
N PHE A 194 3.30 22.88 -0.22
CA PHE A 194 3.35 23.27 1.20
C PHE A 194 4.57 24.16 1.48
N ASP A 195 4.33 25.45 1.66
CA ASP A 195 5.38 26.43 1.83
C ASP A 195 6.17 26.19 3.13
N GLY A 196 7.49 26.09 3.01
CA GLY A 196 8.41 25.87 4.13
C GLY A 196 8.44 24.44 4.69
N ALA A 197 7.71 23.49 4.09
CA ALA A 197 7.78 22.09 4.49
C ALA A 197 9.13 21.46 4.14
N LYS A 198 9.53 20.47 4.95
CA LYS A 198 10.71 19.62 4.71
C LYS A 198 10.29 18.23 4.30
N GLY A 199 11.00 17.67 3.32
CA GLY A 199 10.82 16.32 2.82
C GLY A 199 11.81 15.35 3.47
N TYR A 200 11.31 14.20 3.95
CA TYR A 200 12.12 13.13 4.49
C TYR A 200 11.85 11.84 3.72
N ILE A 201 12.91 11.22 3.18
CA ILE A 201 12.85 9.88 2.61
C ILE A 201 13.24 8.91 3.72
N CYS A 202 12.26 8.20 4.26
CA CYS A 202 12.38 7.39 5.47
C CYS A 202 12.65 5.93 5.10
N ILE A 203 13.85 5.41 5.38
CA ILE A 203 14.31 4.09 4.91
C ILE A 203 14.88 3.31 6.09
N GLU A 204 14.51 2.03 6.23
CA GLU A 204 15.11 1.16 7.25
C GLU A 204 16.59 0.86 6.97
N ASP A 205 17.40 0.75 8.03
CA ASP A 205 18.86 0.59 7.99
C ASP A 205 19.33 -0.77 7.41
N ASN A 206 18.40 -1.70 7.13
CA ASN A 206 18.66 -2.92 6.36
C ASN A 206 18.76 -2.69 4.82
N LYS A 207 18.66 -1.44 4.37
CA LYS A 207 18.72 -1.03 2.96
C LYS A 207 19.84 -0.02 2.70
N PRO A 208 21.12 -0.36 3.03
CA PRO A 208 22.23 0.61 2.98
C PRO A 208 22.50 1.18 1.58
N GLU A 209 22.33 0.38 0.53
CA GLU A 209 22.53 0.82 -0.87
C GLU A 209 21.47 1.86 -1.28
N GLY A 210 20.20 1.64 -0.90
CA GLY A 210 19.13 2.60 -1.17
C GLY A 210 19.33 3.91 -0.41
N ILE A 211 19.79 3.82 0.86
CA ILE A 211 20.13 5.00 1.67
C ILE A 211 21.26 5.79 0.99
N ALA A 212 22.38 5.13 0.66
CA ALA A 212 23.53 5.78 0.07
C ALA A 212 23.19 6.45 -1.28
N LYS A 213 22.49 5.74 -2.15
CA LYS A 213 22.09 6.25 -3.47
C LYS A 213 21.20 7.49 -3.38
N LEU A 214 20.22 7.47 -2.47
CA LEU A 214 19.32 8.61 -2.29
C LEU A 214 19.99 9.76 -1.54
N GLN A 215 20.90 9.50 -0.61
CA GLN A 215 21.72 10.55 0.03
C GLN A 215 22.56 11.30 -0.99
N GLU A 216 23.24 10.58 -1.90
CA GLU A 216 24.00 11.18 -3.00
C GLU A 216 23.10 12.06 -3.89
N LEU A 217 21.92 11.57 -4.24
CA LEU A 217 21.00 12.28 -5.14
C LEU A 217 20.39 13.56 -4.51
N VAL A 218 20.23 13.60 -3.20
CA VAL A 218 19.70 14.78 -2.50
C VAL A 218 20.79 15.66 -1.91
N GLU A 219 22.07 15.39 -2.19
CA GLU A 219 23.17 16.22 -1.76
C GLU A 219 23.02 17.67 -2.30
N GLY A 220 23.02 18.64 -1.41
CA GLY A 220 22.79 20.05 -1.76
C GLY A 220 21.32 20.50 -1.75
N GLU A 221 20.36 19.61 -1.60
CA GLU A 221 18.94 19.98 -1.44
C GLU A 221 18.68 20.51 -0.01
N ALA A 222 18.32 21.76 0.12
CA ALA A 222 18.19 22.41 1.44
C ALA A 222 17.00 21.90 2.27
N ASN A 223 15.99 21.33 1.62
CA ASN A 223 14.72 20.94 2.23
C ASN A 223 14.36 19.46 2.06
N ILE A 224 15.30 18.62 1.59
CA ILE A 224 15.13 17.18 1.46
C ILE A 224 16.25 16.45 2.21
N GLU A 225 15.89 15.44 2.98
CA GLU A 225 16.82 14.63 3.76
C GLU A 225 16.44 13.16 3.69
N VAL A 226 17.43 12.27 3.62
CA VAL A 226 17.22 10.84 3.81
C VAL A 226 17.34 10.51 5.29
N GLN A 227 16.27 9.98 5.87
CA GLN A 227 16.18 9.62 7.28
C GLN A 227 16.30 8.11 7.48
N PRO A 228 17.47 7.59 7.89
CA PRO A 228 17.59 6.20 8.29
C PRO A 228 16.74 5.88 9.52
N LEU A 229 16.03 4.74 9.46
CA LEU A 229 15.20 4.23 10.54
C LEU A 229 15.71 2.87 10.98
N LYS A 230 15.50 2.50 12.24
CA LYS A 230 15.81 1.16 12.71
C LYS A 230 14.91 0.11 12.08
N THR A 231 15.51 -0.93 11.52
CA THR A 231 14.76 -2.08 10.98
C THR A 231 13.94 -2.75 12.07
N LYS A 232 12.62 -2.70 11.91
CA LYS A 232 11.66 -3.18 12.90
C LYS A 232 10.24 -3.18 12.34
N TYR A 233 9.44 -4.16 12.68
CA TYR A 233 8.03 -4.18 12.28
C TYR A 233 7.12 -3.69 13.43
N PRO A 234 6.16 -2.78 13.23
CA PRO A 234 5.78 -2.13 11.98
C PRO A 234 6.33 -0.69 11.81
N GLN A 235 7.59 -0.52 11.48
CA GLN A 235 8.26 0.78 11.33
C GLN A 235 7.57 1.68 10.27
N GLY A 236 7.03 1.07 9.20
CA GLY A 236 6.31 1.76 8.14
C GLY A 236 4.83 2.06 8.46
N ALA A 237 4.30 1.65 9.61
CA ALA A 237 2.97 2.07 10.02
C ALA A 237 2.94 3.59 10.22
N GLU A 238 1.97 4.28 9.63
CA GLU A 238 1.91 5.75 9.52
C GLU A 238 2.17 6.47 10.86
N ARG A 239 1.53 6.02 11.95
CA ARG A 239 1.73 6.61 13.29
C ARG A 239 3.15 6.36 13.83
N MET A 240 3.67 5.17 13.62
CA MET A 240 5.02 4.81 14.06
C MET A 240 6.08 5.58 13.29
N LEU A 241 5.87 5.76 11.99
CA LEU A 241 6.74 6.55 11.14
C LEU A 241 6.75 8.03 11.55
N ILE A 242 5.58 8.65 11.72
CA ILE A 242 5.47 10.03 12.21
C ILE A 242 6.23 10.18 13.52
N TYR A 243 5.97 9.32 14.50
CA TYR A 243 6.66 9.37 15.78
C TYR A 243 8.17 9.18 15.66
N ALA A 244 8.61 8.20 14.87
CA ALA A 244 10.04 7.90 14.69
C ALA A 244 10.82 9.08 14.07
N VAL A 245 10.20 9.84 13.17
CA VAL A 245 10.84 10.94 12.45
C VAL A 245 10.67 12.27 13.18
N THR A 246 9.48 12.57 13.65
CA THR A 246 9.14 13.92 14.19
C THR A 246 9.05 13.97 15.70
N GLY A 247 8.80 12.85 16.37
CA GLY A 247 8.46 12.77 17.79
C GLY A 247 6.99 13.08 18.11
N GLU A 248 6.20 13.48 17.11
CA GLU A 248 4.78 13.77 17.27
C GLU A 248 3.95 12.47 17.36
N THR A 249 2.84 12.54 18.06
CA THR A 249 1.92 11.41 18.24
C THR A 249 0.54 11.74 17.71
N ILE A 250 -0.09 10.79 17.03
CA ILE A 250 -1.48 10.89 16.58
C ILE A 250 -2.29 9.67 17.04
N ASN A 251 -3.58 9.86 17.25
CA ASN A 251 -4.53 8.82 17.65
C ASN A 251 -5.49 8.47 16.48
N SER A 252 -6.43 7.55 16.72
CA SER A 252 -7.38 7.08 15.69
C SER A 252 -8.37 8.13 15.18
N SER A 253 -8.53 9.25 15.87
CA SER A 253 -9.40 10.36 15.47
C SER A 253 -8.66 11.47 14.74
N MET A 254 -7.34 11.41 14.70
CA MET A 254 -6.47 12.38 14.04
C MET A 254 -6.00 11.87 12.68
N LEU A 255 -5.74 12.80 11.78
CA LEU A 255 -5.04 12.57 10.52
C LEU A 255 -3.56 12.97 10.66
N PRO A 256 -2.64 12.45 9.83
CA PRO A 256 -1.26 12.92 9.79
C PRO A 256 -1.12 14.43 9.66
N ALA A 257 -2.01 15.08 8.91
CA ALA A 257 -2.05 16.53 8.74
C ALA A 257 -2.28 17.28 10.06
N ASP A 258 -2.98 16.70 11.03
CA ASP A 258 -3.19 17.31 12.34
C ASP A 258 -1.88 17.40 13.16
N ALA A 259 -0.90 16.53 12.84
CA ALA A 259 0.47 16.57 13.35
C ALA A 259 1.42 17.30 12.39
N GLY A 260 0.90 18.04 11.41
CA GLY A 260 1.71 18.74 10.42
C GLY A 260 2.46 17.83 9.44
N CYS A 261 1.99 16.62 9.22
CA CYS A 261 2.65 15.61 8.38
C CYS A 261 1.78 15.20 7.17
N ILE A 262 2.44 15.00 6.03
CA ILE A 262 1.89 14.20 4.91
C ILE A 262 2.76 12.95 4.80
N VAL A 263 2.14 11.79 4.69
CA VAL A 263 2.86 10.51 4.58
C VAL A 263 2.41 9.79 3.31
N ASP A 264 3.34 9.52 2.39
CA ASP A 264 3.08 8.73 1.19
C ASP A 264 4.15 7.67 0.96
N ASN A 265 3.73 6.53 0.41
CA ASN A 265 4.62 5.43 0.05
C ASN A 265 5.50 5.79 -1.15
N VAL A 266 6.66 5.15 -1.28
CA VAL A 266 7.64 5.33 -2.36
C VAL A 266 7.00 5.28 -3.75
N ASP A 267 6.21 4.24 -4.05
CA ASP A 267 5.59 4.07 -5.36
C ASP A 267 4.50 5.13 -5.63
N THR A 268 3.80 5.58 -4.58
CA THR A 268 2.86 6.72 -4.68
C THR A 268 3.60 7.99 -5.11
N VAL A 269 4.76 8.26 -4.53
CA VAL A 269 5.56 9.47 -4.82
C VAL A 269 6.13 9.40 -6.24
N VAL A 270 6.61 8.24 -6.69
CA VAL A 270 7.02 8.03 -8.10
C VAL A 270 5.84 8.25 -9.04
N SER A 271 4.66 7.72 -8.72
CA SER A 271 3.46 7.92 -9.55
C SER A 271 2.97 9.37 -9.57
N ILE A 272 3.20 10.14 -8.48
CA ILE A 272 2.97 11.60 -8.49
C ILE A 272 3.87 12.28 -9.51
N TYR A 273 5.15 11.91 -9.56
CA TYR A 273 6.07 12.43 -10.58
C TYR A 273 5.59 12.09 -11.99
N GLU A 274 5.28 10.83 -12.26
CA GLU A 274 4.79 10.38 -13.56
C GLU A 274 3.51 11.10 -13.99
N ALA A 275 2.59 11.34 -13.04
CA ALA A 275 1.35 12.07 -13.33
C ALA A 275 1.60 13.55 -13.66
N VAL A 276 2.48 14.22 -12.90
CA VAL A 276 2.67 15.66 -13.02
C VAL A 276 3.67 16.00 -14.11
N ALA A 277 4.79 15.26 -14.20
CA ALA A 277 5.85 15.50 -15.19
C ALA A 277 5.54 14.87 -16.55
N GLU A 278 5.14 13.59 -16.54
CA GLU A 278 5.00 12.78 -17.75
C GLU A 278 3.55 12.68 -18.24
N GLY A 279 2.56 13.21 -17.50
CA GLY A 279 1.14 13.13 -17.84
C GLY A 279 0.55 11.72 -17.78
N LYS A 280 1.24 10.77 -17.18
CA LYS A 280 0.85 9.34 -17.13
C LYS A 280 -0.10 9.06 -15.97
N PRO A 281 -1.27 8.46 -16.21
CA PRO A 281 -2.15 8.00 -15.13
C PRO A 281 -1.62 6.72 -14.48
N LEU A 282 -2.16 6.40 -13.29
CA LEU A 282 -1.81 5.16 -12.59
C LEU A 282 -2.42 3.93 -13.28
N MET A 283 -1.60 3.19 -14.01
CA MET A 283 -1.98 2.03 -14.83
C MET A 283 -1.20 0.76 -14.47
N GLN A 284 -0.20 0.86 -13.62
CA GLN A 284 0.70 -0.25 -13.30
C GLN A 284 1.17 -0.18 -11.86
N ARG A 285 1.65 -1.30 -11.33
CA ARG A 285 2.18 -1.44 -9.98
C ARG A 285 3.48 -2.22 -10.02
N ILE A 286 4.41 -1.88 -9.12
CA ILE A 286 5.53 -2.79 -8.86
C ILE A 286 5.06 -3.79 -7.80
N VAL A 287 5.06 -5.06 -8.17
CA VAL A 287 4.53 -6.16 -7.34
C VAL A 287 5.64 -7.18 -7.08
N THR A 288 5.88 -7.50 -5.81
CA THR A 288 6.79 -8.58 -5.42
C THR A 288 6.04 -9.91 -5.47
N VAL A 289 6.49 -10.87 -6.27
CA VAL A 289 6.02 -12.26 -6.23
C VAL A 289 7.10 -13.09 -5.56
N THR A 290 6.81 -13.72 -4.42
CA THR A 290 7.84 -14.30 -3.56
C THR A 290 7.31 -15.44 -2.66
N GLY A 291 8.21 -16.01 -1.88
CA GLY A 291 7.95 -17.11 -0.98
C GLY A 291 8.62 -18.41 -1.42
N ASP A 292 8.60 -19.42 -0.56
CA ASP A 292 9.20 -20.73 -0.82
C ASP A 292 8.37 -21.59 -1.79
N GLY A 293 7.12 -21.17 -2.09
CA GLY A 293 6.21 -21.79 -3.03
C GLY A 293 6.31 -21.27 -4.46
N VAL A 294 7.27 -20.39 -4.79
CA VAL A 294 7.48 -19.83 -6.13
C VAL A 294 8.83 -20.27 -6.68
N ASN A 295 8.90 -20.61 -7.96
CA ASN A 295 10.16 -21.07 -8.57
C ASN A 295 11.19 -19.95 -8.69
N THR A 296 10.78 -18.76 -9.11
CA THR A 296 11.66 -17.62 -9.37
C THR A 296 11.11 -16.34 -8.73
N PRO A 297 11.29 -16.14 -7.41
CA PRO A 297 10.87 -14.91 -6.76
C PRO A 297 11.41 -13.67 -7.47
N SER A 298 10.56 -12.69 -7.76
CA SER A 298 10.90 -11.54 -8.60
C SER A 298 10.02 -10.32 -8.27
N ASN A 299 10.41 -9.16 -8.80
CA ASN A 299 9.62 -7.94 -8.77
C ASN A 299 9.15 -7.63 -10.19
N PHE A 300 7.86 -7.43 -10.37
CA PHE A 300 7.25 -7.19 -11.68
C PHE A 300 6.59 -5.82 -11.77
N ARG A 301 6.74 -5.17 -12.92
CA ARG A 301 5.89 -4.04 -13.32
C ARG A 301 4.60 -4.59 -13.90
N ALA A 302 3.61 -4.77 -13.05
CA ALA A 302 2.35 -5.41 -13.37
C ALA A 302 1.29 -4.39 -13.81
N PRO A 303 0.70 -4.53 -15.01
CA PRO A 303 -0.46 -3.74 -15.42
C PRO A 303 -1.66 -3.93 -14.47
N VAL A 304 -2.33 -2.83 -14.11
CA VAL A 304 -3.60 -2.91 -13.37
C VAL A 304 -4.62 -3.66 -14.22
N GLY A 305 -5.35 -4.59 -13.61
CA GLY A 305 -6.32 -5.45 -14.27
C GLY A 305 -5.79 -6.83 -14.68
N MET A 306 -4.48 -7.04 -14.67
CA MET A 306 -3.83 -8.32 -14.96
C MET A 306 -4.18 -9.37 -13.89
N ASP A 307 -4.36 -10.63 -14.28
CA ASP A 307 -4.67 -11.72 -13.34
C ASP A 307 -3.44 -12.13 -12.52
N PHE A 308 -3.62 -12.47 -11.23
CA PHE A 308 -2.52 -12.93 -10.37
C PHE A 308 -1.92 -14.26 -10.84
N GLN A 309 -2.68 -15.11 -11.54
CA GLN A 309 -2.14 -16.33 -12.16
C GLN A 309 -1.01 -15.98 -13.13
N GLU A 310 -1.17 -14.93 -13.93
CA GLU A 310 -0.16 -14.49 -14.88
C GLU A 310 1.14 -14.03 -14.18
N LEU A 311 1.02 -13.38 -13.01
CA LEU A 311 2.18 -13.04 -12.17
C LEU A 311 2.88 -14.29 -11.64
N LEU A 312 2.12 -15.31 -11.22
CA LEU A 312 2.68 -16.59 -10.77
C LEU A 312 3.41 -17.29 -11.92
N ASP A 313 2.82 -17.30 -13.10
CA ASP A 313 3.41 -17.92 -14.30
C ASP A 313 4.71 -17.21 -14.71
N ALA A 314 4.73 -15.87 -14.68
CA ALA A 314 5.92 -15.07 -14.92
C ALA A 314 7.04 -15.31 -13.89
N ALA A 315 6.67 -15.63 -12.65
CA ALA A 315 7.60 -16.05 -11.60
C ALA A 315 8.03 -17.53 -11.73
N GLY A 316 7.81 -18.16 -12.88
CA GLY A 316 8.17 -19.56 -13.16
C GLY A 316 7.19 -20.59 -12.62
N GLY A 317 6.01 -20.17 -12.19
CA GLY A 317 4.96 -21.02 -11.64
C GLY A 317 5.20 -21.42 -10.18
N LEU A 318 4.26 -22.22 -9.68
CA LEU A 318 4.27 -22.72 -8.30
C LEU A 318 5.30 -23.84 -8.11
N LYS A 319 5.86 -23.91 -6.90
CA LYS A 319 6.86 -24.89 -6.49
C LYS A 319 6.33 -25.76 -5.34
N GLY A 320 6.29 -27.06 -5.55
CA GLY A 320 5.84 -28.00 -4.52
C GLY A 320 4.35 -27.89 -4.22
N THR A 321 3.94 -28.34 -3.04
CA THR A 321 2.56 -28.23 -2.57
C THR A 321 2.38 -26.89 -1.85
N VAL A 322 1.55 -26.02 -2.41
CA VAL A 322 1.22 -24.72 -1.82
C VAL A 322 0.13 -24.88 -0.77
N GLU A 323 0.38 -24.39 0.44
CA GLU A 323 -0.60 -24.39 1.54
C GLU A 323 -1.26 -23.04 1.74
N LYS A 324 -0.58 -21.93 1.35
CA LYS A 324 -1.12 -20.59 1.52
C LYS A 324 -0.61 -19.64 0.45
N VAL A 325 -1.54 -18.85 -0.12
CA VAL A 325 -1.24 -17.69 -0.97
C VAL A 325 -1.80 -16.46 -0.29
N ILE A 326 -0.99 -15.40 -0.22
CA ILE A 326 -1.33 -14.15 0.46
C ILE A 326 -1.17 -12.99 -0.53
N SER A 327 -2.21 -12.18 -0.69
CA SER A 327 -2.09 -10.86 -1.32
C SER A 327 -1.54 -9.87 -0.29
N GLY A 328 -0.34 -9.34 -0.55
CA GLY A 328 0.46 -8.56 0.40
C GLY A 328 1.45 -9.41 1.18
N GLY A 329 1.92 -8.91 2.32
CA GLY A 329 2.86 -9.62 3.18
C GLY A 329 2.20 -10.47 4.28
N PRO A 330 2.97 -11.24 5.04
CA PRO A 330 2.43 -12.21 5.99
C PRO A 330 1.77 -11.58 7.22
N MET A 331 2.06 -10.31 7.53
CA MET A 331 1.59 -9.65 8.74
C MET A 331 0.23 -8.95 8.55
N MET A 332 0.05 -8.21 7.46
CA MET A 332 -1.17 -7.43 7.19
C MET A 332 -1.93 -7.88 5.94
N GLY A 333 -1.36 -8.74 5.10
CA GLY A 333 -1.98 -9.25 3.88
C GLY A 333 -3.20 -10.13 4.11
N PHE A 334 -3.83 -10.53 3.03
CA PHE A 334 -5.04 -11.36 3.03
C PHE A 334 -4.73 -12.73 2.41
N ALA A 335 -4.94 -13.80 3.17
CA ALA A 335 -4.89 -15.15 2.63
C ALA A 335 -6.04 -15.36 1.64
N MET A 336 -5.72 -15.88 0.46
CA MET A 336 -6.66 -16.08 -0.63
C MET A 336 -6.98 -17.57 -0.78
N PHE A 337 -8.22 -17.87 -1.18
CA PHE A 337 -8.67 -19.23 -1.53
C PHE A 337 -8.65 -19.46 -3.05
N ASP A 338 -8.56 -18.37 -3.81
CA ASP A 338 -8.46 -18.38 -5.26
C ASP A 338 -7.55 -17.20 -5.66
N TYR A 339 -6.67 -17.38 -6.61
CA TYR A 339 -5.75 -16.37 -7.11
C TYR A 339 -6.09 -15.85 -8.52
N HIS A 340 -7.26 -16.21 -9.05
CA HIS A 340 -7.86 -15.53 -10.21
C HIS A 340 -8.45 -14.19 -9.77
N VAL A 341 -7.56 -13.27 -9.41
CA VAL A 341 -7.86 -11.95 -8.86
C VAL A 341 -7.07 -10.91 -9.63
N PRO A 342 -7.68 -9.80 -10.06
CA PRO A 342 -6.95 -8.80 -10.82
C PRO A 342 -6.00 -7.97 -9.94
N VAL A 343 -4.85 -7.60 -10.51
CA VAL A 343 -3.97 -6.58 -9.98
C VAL A 343 -4.74 -5.26 -9.87
N THR A 344 -4.66 -4.64 -8.70
CA THR A 344 -5.30 -3.35 -8.42
C THR A 344 -4.25 -2.29 -8.10
N LYS A 345 -4.67 -1.04 -8.02
CA LYS A 345 -3.81 0.10 -7.63
C LYS A 345 -3.13 -0.10 -6.26
N THR A 346 -3.66 -0.97 -5.40
CA THR A 346 -3.14 -1.23 -4.04
C THR A 346 -2.40 -2.56 -3.91
N THR A 347 -2.27 -3.33 -4.98
CA THR A 347 -1.53 -4.59 -4.97
C THR A 347 -0.04 -4.31 -4.75
N SER A 348 0.57 -4.95 -3.75
CA SER A 348 1.98 -4.78 -3.40
C SER A 348 2.80 -6.05 -3.55
N ALA A 349 2.20 -7.20 -3.22
CA ALA A 349 2.89 -8.47 -3.30
C ALA A 349 1.94 -9.65 -3.45
N LEU A 350 2.50 -10.77 -3.91
CA LEU A 350 1.92 -12.09 -3.89
C LEU A 350 2.91 -13.02 -3.20
N LEU A 351 2.58 -13.45 -1.98
CA LEU A 351 3.40 -14.35 -1.16
C LEU A 351 2.82 -15.76 -1.19
N VAL A 352 3.65 -16.71 -1.62
CA VAL A 352 3.28 -18.12 -1.75
C VAL A 352 4.08 -18.97 -0.79
N LEU A 353 3.42 -19.69 0.09
CA LEU A 353 4.03 -20.48 1.14
C LEU A 353 3.70 -21.98 0.98
N THR A 354 4.71 -22.83 1.09
CA THR A 354 4.57 -24.29 1.11
C THR A 354 4.17 -24.84 2.48
N LYS A 355 4.25 -23.99 3.53
CA LYS A 355 3.84 -24.35 4.90
C LYS A 355 3.02 -23.25 5.53
N ASP A 356 1.85 -23.58 6.04
CA ASP A 356 1.04 -22.69 6.88
C ASP A 356 1.17 -23.06 8.35
N GLU A 357 2.23 -22.56 8.99
CA GLU A 357 2.49 -22.78 10.40
C GLU A 357 1.35 -22.29 11.31
N VAL A 358 0.61 -21.27 10.85
CA VAL A 358 -0.50 -20.69 11.61
C VAL A 358 -1.70 -21.66 11.64
N SER A 359 -2.07 -22.24 10.50
CA SER A 359 -3.20 -23.18 10.44
C SER A 359 -2.91 -24.51 11.14
N ARG A 360 -1.63 -24.91 11.20
CA ARG A 360 -1.20 -26.14 11.87
C ARG A 360 -1.19 -26.01 13.39
N SER A 361 -1.16 -24.78 13.92
CA SER A 361 -1.06 -24.52 15.35
C SER A 361 -2.46 -24.37 15.98
N ARG A 362 -2.73 -25.10 17.07
CA ARG A 362 -3.96 -24.91 17.85
C ARG A 362 -3.78 -23.81 18.89
N ALA A 363 -4.75 -22.90 18.94
CA ALA A 363 -4.80 -21.90 20.01
C ALA A 363 -5.06 -22.59 21.37
N THR A 364 -4.37 -22.14 22.40
CA THR A 364 -4.56 -22.59 23.76
C THR A 364 -4.97 -21.43 24.68
N ALA A 365 -5.31 -21.73 25.93
CA ALA A 365 -5.63 -20.70 26.91
C ALA A 365 -4.47 -19.73 27.12
N CYS A 366 -4.80 -18.48 27.40
CA CYS A 366 -3.79 -17.45 27.69
C CYS A 366 -3.00 -17.81 28.96
N ILE A 367 -1.67 -17.81 28.84
CA ILE A 367 -0.76 -18.07 29.97
C ILE A 367 -0.32 -16.80 30.71
N ASN A 368 -0.90 -15.64 30.40
CA ASN A 368 -0.63 -14.34 31.02
C ASN A 368 0.85 -13.89 30.97
N CYS A 369 1.60 -14.27 29.94
CA CYS A 369 3.02 -13.94 29.81
C CYS A 369 3.34 -12.47 29.48
N GLY A 370 2.35 -11.66 29.10
CA GLY A 370 2.51 -10.23 28.80
C GLY A 370 3.16 -9.86 27.45
N ARG A 371 3.73 -10.81 26.68
CA ARG A 371 4.45 -10.51 25.42
C ARG A 371 3.64 -9.66 24.45
N CYS A 372 2.34 -9.95 24.26
CA CYS A 372 1.48 -9.18 23.37
C CYS A 372 1.30 -7.70 23.80
N VAL A 373 1.47 -7.40 25.08
CA VAL A 373 1.42 -6.04 25.63
C VAL A 373 2.75 -5.34 25.40
N SER A 374 3.87 -6.02 25.67
CA SER A 374 5.23 -5.46 25.50
C SER A 374 5.51 -5.04 24.07
N GLU A 375 5.05 -5.85 23.10
CA GLU A 375 5.31 -5.64 21.68
C GLU A 375 4.23 -4.85 20.97
N CYS A 376 3.16 -4.41 21.66
CA CYS A 376 2.14 -3.59 21.03
C CYS A 376 2.67 -2.17 20.76
N PRO A 377 2.76 -1.73 19.48
CA PRO A 377 3.27 -0.40 19.15
C PRO A 377 2.33 0.73 19.60
N GLU A 378 1.03 0.43 19.76
CA GLU A 378 0.00 1.35 20.27
C GLU A 378 -0.20 1.22 21.80
N HIS A 379 0.66 0.47 22.50
CA HIS A 379 0.62 0.27 23.98
C HIS A 379 -0.73 -0.19 24.53
N LEU A 380 -1.45 -0.99 23.76
CA LEU A 380 -2.74 -1.55 24.14
C LEU A 380 -2.59 -2.82 25.02
N LEU A 381 -3.74 -3.36 25.43
CA LEU A 381 -3.84 -4.64 26.15
C LEU A 381 -4.47 -5.71 25.22
N PRO A 382 -3.75 -6.26 24.22
CA PRO A 382 -4.34 -7.08 23.16
C PRO A 382 -5.09 -8.30 23.70
N THR A 383 -4.57 -8.96 24.74
CA THR A 383 -5.26 -10.11 25.34
C THR A 383 -6.62 -9.74 25.92
N LYS A 384 -6.76 -8.56 26.57
CA LYS A 384 -8.03 -8.06 27.09
C LYS A 384 -8.99 -7.67 25.98
N LEU A 385 -8.48 -6.96 24.96
CA LEU A 385 -9.26 -6.56 23.79
C LEU A 385 -9.82 -7.77 23.04
N ALA A 386 -9.01 -8.81 22.84
CA ALA A 386 -9.47 -10.06 22.24
C ALA A 386 -10.55 -10.74 23.10
N THR A 387 -10.40 -10.76 24.43
CA THR A 387 -11.43 -11.31 25.32
C THR A 387 -12.75 -10.52 25.23
N PHE A 388 -12.69 -9.19 25.12
CA PHE A 388 -13.91 -8.39 24.90
C PHE A 388 -14.55 -8.70 23.55
N ALA A 389 -13.74 -8.91 22.51
CA ALA A 389 -14.21 -9.29 21.18
C ALA A 389 -14.88 -10.67 21.18
N GLU A 390 -14.25 -11.68 21.76
CA GLU A 390 -14.79 -13.04 21.91
C GLU A 390 -16.18 -13.04 22.60
N HIS A 391 -16.37 -12.14 23.57
CA HIS A 391 -17.62 -12.02 24.31
C HIS A 391 -18.54 -10.90 23.80
N ARG A 392 -18.25 -10.29 22.66
CA ARG A 392 -19.02 -9.19 22.04
C ARG A 392 -19.30 -8.00 22.97
N LYS A 393 -18.35 -7.68 23.88
CA LYS A 393 -18.44 -6.56 24.83
C LYS A 393 -17.97 -5.25 24.20
N GLU A 394 -18.79 -4.68 23.32
CA GLU A 394 -18.46 -3.49 22.53
C GLU A 394 -18.06 -2.28 23.39
N GLU A 395 -18.86 -1.93 24.41
CA GLU A 395 -18.59 -0.79 25.29
C GLU A 395 -17.24 -0.94 26.03
N ALA A 396 -16.94 -2.14 26.54
CA ALA A 396 -15.68 -2.41 27.21
C ALA A 396 -14.51 -2.34 26.22
N PHE A 397 -14.68 -2.86 25.00
CA PHE A 397 -13.66 -2.80 23.95
C PHE A 397 -13.32 -1.35 23.61
N VAL A 398 -14.32 -0.49 23.40
CA VAL A 398 -14.12 0.94 23.12
C VAL A 398 -13.49 1.65 24.33
N LYS A 399 -13.97 1.40 25.55
CA LYS A 399 -13.44 1.97 26.79
C LYS A 399 -11.96 1.65 27.03
N TYR A 400 -11.49 0.48 26.58
CA TYR A 400 -10.09 0.05 26.65
C TYR A 400 -9.29 0.40 25.41
N ASN A 401 -9.72 1.41 24.66
CA ASN A 401 -9.04 1.93 23.47
C ASN A 401 -8.85 0.91 22.34
N GLY A 402 -9.78 -0.06 22.21
CA GLY A 402 -9.67 -1.06 21.13
C GLY A 402 -9.71 -0.45 19.73
N MET A 403 -10.29 0.75 19.59
CA MET A 403 -10.30 1.47 18.30
C MET A 403 -8.94 2.03 17.89
N GLU A 404 -7.99 2.18 18.83
CA GLU A 404 -6.62 2.63 18.55
C GLU A 404 -5.75 1.54 17.89
N CYS A 405 -6.21 0.30 17.85
CA CYS A 405 -5.44 -0.79 17.25
C CYS A 405 -5.15 -0.54 15.76
N CYS A 406 -3.87 -0.51 15.37
CA CYS A 406 -3.44 -0.38 13.96
C CYS A 406 -3.46 -1.71 13.19
N GLU A 407 -3.93 -2.81 13.79
CA GLU A 407 -4.09 -4.14 13.19
C GLU A 407 -2.78 -4.78 12.66
N CYS A 408 -1.63 -4.38 13.18
CA CYS A 408 -0.31 -4.81 12.71
C CYS A 408 0.01 -6.30 12.91
N GLY A 409 -0.69 -7.00 13.78
CA GLY A 409 -0.47 -8.44 14.04
C GLY A 409 0.67 -8.78 15.00
N CYS A 410 1.47 -7.82 15.50
CA CYS A 410 2.57 -8.09 16.45
C CYS A 410 2.14 -8.95 17.63
N CYS A 411 0.98 -8.67 18.20
CA CYS A 411 0.42 -9.39 19.35
C CYS A 411 0.15 -10.88 19.05
N SER A 412 -0.37 -11.20 17.87
CA SER A 412 -0.59 -12.59 17.44
C SER A 412 0.72 -13.31 17.16
N TYR A 413 1.66 -12.61 16.51
CA TYR A 413 2.99 -13.16 16.18
C TYR A 413 3.75 -13.63 17.42
N VAL A 414 3.80 -12.83 18.48
CA VAL A 414 4.55 -13.15 19.70
C VAL A 414 3.81 -14.04 20.68
N CYS A 415 2.55 -14.41 20.40
CA CYS A 415 1.73 -15.18 21.32
C CYS A 415 2.16 -16.64 21.38
N PRO A 416 2.73 -17.13 22.51
CA PRO A 416 3.13 -18.53 22.63
C PRO A 416 1.93 -19.49 22.67
N ALA A 417 0.76 -18.99 23.08
CA ALA A 417 -0.51 -19.72 23.08
C ALA A 417 -1.22 -19.72 21.72
N LYS A 418 -0.60 -19.14 20.67
CA LYS A 418 -1.10 -19.09 19.28
C LYS A 418 -2.52 -18.54 19.16
N ARG A 419 -2.90 -17.60 20.06
CA ARG A 419 -4.23 -16.98 20.01
C ARG A 419 -4.35 -16.02 18.83
N PRO A 420 -5.47 -16.00 18.10
CA PRO A 420 -5.72 -15.14 16.95
C PRO A 420 -6.09 -13.71 17.38
N LEU A 421 -5.24 -13.07 18.21
CA LEU A 421 -5.54 -11.80 18.88
C LEU A 421 -5.94 -10.69 17.92
N VAL A 422 -5.17 -10.51 16.84
CA VAL A 422 -5.44 -9.44 15.88
C VAL A 422 -6.72 -9.69 15.08
N GLN A 423 -7.05 -10.94 14.76
CA GLN A 423 -8.27 -11.31 14.05
C GLN A 423 -9.50 -10.98 14.88
N GLU A 424 -9.49 -11.33 16.16
CA GLU A 424 -10.57 -11.00 17.12
C GLU A 424 -10.74 -9.49 17.25
N ILE A 425 -9.64 -8.75 17.46
CA ILE A 425 -9.66 -7.29 17.58
C ILE A 425 -10.17 -6.64 16.27
N ARG A 426 -9.70 -7.09 15.10
CA ARG A 426 -10.13 -6.60 13.79
C ARG A 426 -11.63 -6.82 13.56
N SER A 427 -12.12 -8.01 13.92
CA SER A 427 -13.55 -8.35 13.82
C SER A 427 -14.40 -7.40 14.67
N MET A 428 -14.00 -7.15 15.93
CA MET A 428 -14.72 -6.24 16.83
C MET A 428 -14.66 -4.80 16.34
N ARG A 429 -13.51 -4.31 15.85
CA ARG A 429 -13.40 -2.96 15.27
C ARG A 429 -14.37 -2.77 14.11
N LYS A 430 -14.44 -3.75 13.18
CA LYS A 430 -15.39 -3.70 12.06
C LYS A 430 -16.86 -3.63 12.56
N MET A 431 -17.21 -4.40 13.59
CA MET A 431 -18.53 -4.38 14.17
C MET A 431 -18.86 -3.02 14.79
N VAL A 432 -17.96 -2.45 15.60
CA VAL A 432 -18.12 -1.11 16.19
C VAL A 432 -18.32 -0.04 15.11
N MET A 433 -17.49 -0.07 14.05
CA MET A 433 -17.62 0.89 12.95
C MET A 433 -18.94 0.74 12.19
N ALA A 434 -19.41 -0.49 11.95
CA ALA A 434 -20.70 -0.73 11.32
C ALA A 434 -21.88 -0.22 12.18
N ASN A 435 -21.82 -0.42 13.51
CA ASN A 435 -22.84 0.04 14.45
C ASN A 435 -22.88 1.58 14.54
N ARG A 436 -21.73 2.26 14.48
CA ARG A 436 -21.67 3.74 14.46
C ARG A 436 -22.26 4.36 13.20
N LYS A 437 -22.17 3.68 12.04
CA LYS A 437 -22.79 4.15 10.78
C LYS A 437 -24.32 3.99 10.75
N LYS A 438 -24.90 3.16 11.64
CA LYS A 438 -26.35 2.94 11.74
C LYS A 438 -27.05 3.91 12.71
N LYS A 439 -26.28 4.58 13.55
CA LYS A 439 -26.72 5.66 14.45
C LYS A 439 -26.55 7.02 13.76
#